data_4d4d16263e8d9dad26f41b49c3c3a6bc
#
_entry.id   4d4d16263e8d9dad26f41b49c3c3a6bc
#
_cell.length_a   1.000
_cell.length_b   1.000
_cell.length_c   1.000
_cell.angle_alpha   90.00
_cell.angle_beta   90.00
_cell.angle_gamma   90.00
#
_symmetry.space_group_name_H-M   'P 1'
#
loop_
_entity.id
_entity.type
_entity.pdbx_description
1 polymer ?
#
loop_
_entity_poly.entity_id
_entity_poly.type
_entity_poly.pdbx_seq_one_letter_code
_entity_poly.pdbx_strand_id
1 'polypeptide(L)'
;MNVLVSVFECNPLRGSDSYVGWSYVINAARYNNVYALTRTANKADIEKYCKDMKVDLTNIHFIYVDQSRLFAEKIYKVNHYFGFLGSYFVWQKSAYKAARKLLDDIKIDVCHHVSIADFRCVGKLWKLNVPFIFGPVSGGQETPKCFSDYVKQHWKSEWFRKCMNEITTMLPSYRKALKKAALIGGATMRL
;
A
#
# COMPACT_ATOMS: atom_id res chain seq x y z
N MET A 1 -7.13 -8.33 18.45
CA MET A 1 -6.19 -7.20 18.36
C MET A 1 -6.82 -6.10 17.51
N ASN A 2 -6.44 -4.85 17.75
CA ASN A 2 -6.82 -3.72 16.88
C ASN A 2 -5.71 -3.50 15.86
N VAL A 3 -5.99 -3.75 14.60
CA VAL A 3 -5.02 -3.69 13.49
C VAL A 3 -5.35 -2.52 12.60
N LEU A 4 -4.41 -1.58 12.45
CA LEU A 4 -4.52 -0.47 11.51
C LEU A 4 -3.85 -0.87 10.19
N VAL A 5 -4.62 -0.90 9.10
CA VAL A 5 -4.14 -1.35 7.79
C VAL A 5 -4.14 -0.20 6.78
N SER A 6 -3.02 0.03 6.11
CA SER A 6 -2.93 0.93 4.97
C SER A 6 -3.15 0.14 3.69
N VAL A 7 -4.31 0.32 3.09
CA VAL A 7 -4.75 -0.32 1.85
C VAL A 7 -5.20 0.75 0.84
N PHE A 8 -4.23 1.43 0.24
CA PHE A 8 -4.48 2.46 -0.77
C PHE A 8 -5.39 1.94 -1.90
N GLU A 9 -5.05 0.79 -2.44
CA GLU A 9 -5.89 0.00 -3.31
C GLU A 9 -6.62 -1.08 -2.50
N CYS A 10 -7.95 -0.95 -2.41
CA CYS A 10 -8.83 -1.87 -1.69
C CYS A 10 -10.18 -1.86 -2.40
N ASN A 11 -10.42 -2.82 -3.29
CA ASN A 11 -11.67 -2.86 -4.04
C ASN A 11 -12.03 -4.30 -4.42
N PRO A 12 -13.22 -4.81 -4.02
CA PRO A 12 -13.64 -6.18 -4.31
C PRO A 12 -13.97 -6.44 -5.78
N LEU A 13 -14.23 -5.38 -6.56
CA LEU A 13 -14.65 -5.47 -7.96
C LEU A 13 -13.50 -5.29 -8.96
N ARG A 14 -12.28 -5.01 -8.47
CA ARG A 14 -11.09 -4.79 -9.29
C ARG A 14 -10.04 -5.85 -8.98
N GLY A 15 -9.30 -6.27 -9.99
CA GLY A 15 -8.21 -7.23 -9.84
C GLY A 15 -6.92 -6.63 -9.26
N SER A 16 -5.84 -7.45 -9.26
CA SER A 16 -4.50 -7.07 -8.83
C SER A 16 -4.44 -6.53 -7.40
N ASP A 17 -3.65 -5.50 -7.14
CA ASP A 17 -3.45 -4.90 -5.81
C ASP A 17 -4.75 -4.51 -5.10
N SER A 18 -5.78 -4.12 -5.86
CA SER A 18 -7.08 -3.75 -5.29
C SER A 18 -7.76 -4.93 -4.61
N TYR A 19 -7.76 -6.10 -5.28
CA TYR A 19 -8.34 -7.32 -4.73
C TYR A 19 -7.47 -7.90 -3.59
N VAL A 20 -6.16 -7.78 -3.69
CA VAL A 20 -5.24 -8.19 -2.61
C VAL A 20 -5.52 -7.38 -1.35
N GLY A 21 -5.64 -6.05 -1.47
CA GLY A 21 -5.97 -5.18 -0.33
C GLY A 21 -7.32 -5.53 0.29
N TRP A 22 -8.34 -5.75 -0.53
CA TRP A 22 -9.66 -6.18 -0.07
C TRP A 22 -9.61 -7.53 0.66
N SER A 23 -9.00 -8.55 0.03
CA SER A 23 -8.90 -9.90 0.59
C SER A 23 -8.13 -9.90 1.90
N TYR A 24 -7.09 -9.07 2.01
CA TYR A 24 -6.35 -8.93 3.25
C TYR A 24 -7.25 -8.40 4.38
N VAL A 25 -7.99 -7.33 4.14
CA VAL A 25 -8.90 -6.72 5.14
C VAL A 25 -9.92 -7.75 5.63
N ILE A 26 -10.59 -8.44 4.71
CA ILE A 26 -11.62 -9.44 5.05
C ILE A 26 -11.02 -10.61 5.86
N ASN A 27 -9.86 -11.13 5.44
CA ASN A 27 -9.26 -12.27 6.14
C ASN A 27 -8.67 -11.87 7.50
N ALA A 28 -8.07 -10.69 7.63
CA ALA A 28 -7.57 -10.19 8.91
C ALA A 28 -8.70 -9.97 9.93
N ALA A 29 -9.88 -9.55 9.45
CA ALA A 29 -11.05 -9.29 10.29
C ALA A 29 -11.67 -10.55 10.90
N ARG A 30 -11.33 -11.74 10.42
CA ARG A 30 -11.78 -13.02 11.03
C ARG A 30 -11.29 -13.18 12.47
N TYR A 31 -10.19 -12.53 12.82
CA TYR A 31 -9.52 -12.70 14.11
C TYR A 31 -9.20 -11.39 14.82
N ASN A 32 -9.44 -10.24 14.17
CA ASN A 32 -9.02 -8.94 14.65
C ASN A 32 -10.06 -7.86 14.35
N ASN A 33 -10.06 -6.77 15.12
CA ASN A 33 -10.71 -5.53 14.70
C ASN A 33 -9.79 -4.80 13.72
N VAL A 34 -10.24 -4.61 12.50
CA VAL A 34 -9.45 -4.04 11.41
C VAL A 34 -9.91 -2.62 11.10
N TYR A 35 -9.01 -1.66 11.22
CA TYR A 35 -9.19 -0.27 10.82
C TYR A 35 -8.49 -0.05 9.49
N ALA A 36 -9.26 -0.04 8.40
CA ALA A 36 -8.75 -0.03 7.04
C ALA A 36 -8.72 1.37 6.45
N LEU A 37 -7.52 1.98 6.37
CA LEU A 37 -7.31 3.24 5.66
C LEU A 37 -7.29 2.99 4.15
N THR A 38 -8.27 3.52 3.43
CA THR A 38 -8.37 3.39 1.97
C THR A 38 -8.81 4.69 1.31
N ARG A 39 -8.74 4.77 -0.01
CA ARG A 39 -9.17 5.95 -0.76
C ARG A 39 -10.70 6.10 -0.75
N THR A 40 -11.18 7.32 -0.66
CA THR A 40 -12.62 7.63 -0.85
C THR A 40 -13.16 7.15 -2.20
N ALA A 41 -12.30 7.09 -3.22
CA ALA A 41 -12.67 6.55 -4.54
C ALA A 41 -13.10 5.07 -4.53
N ASN A 42 -12.72 4.30 -3.51
CA ASN A 42 -13.12 2.89 -3.36
C ASN A 42 -14.47 2.74 -2.63
N LYS A 43 -14.97 3.80 -2.00
CA LYS A 43 -16.12 3.74 -1.07
C LYS A 43 -17.37 3.15 -1.73
N ALA A 44 -17.78 3.70 -2.86
CA ALA A 44 -19.01 3.28 -3.52
C ALA A 44 -19.01 1.80 -3.92
N ASP A 45 -17.89 1.31 -4.45
CA ASP A 45 -17.73 -0.09 -4.85
C ASP A 45 -17.74 -1.02 -3.63
N ILE A 46 -17.04 -0.63 -2.56
CA ILE A 46 -16.99 -1.39 -1.29
C ILE A 46 -18.39 -1.48 -0.68
N GLU A 47 -19.09 -0.36 -0.50
CA GLU A 47 -20.41 -0.31 0.13
C GLU A 47 -21.43 -1.11 -0.67
N LYS A 48 -21.42 -0.96 -2.00
CA LYS A 48 -22.29 -1.74 -2.88
C LYS A 48 -22.04 -3.24 -2.74
N TYR A 49 -20.77 -3.66 -2.86
CA TYR A 49 -20.39 -5.06 -2.76
C TYR A 49 -20.77 -5.67 -1.41
N CYS A 50 -20.47 -4.94 -0.32
CA CYS A 50 -20.81 -5.41 1.04
C CYS A 50 -22.30 -5.61 1.22
N LYS A 51 -23.12 -4.71 0.67
CA LYS A 51 -24.59 -4.82 0.71
C LYS A 51 -25.08 -6.01 -0.12
N ASP A 52 -24.61 -6.14 -1.37
CA ASP A 52 -25.06 -7.17 -2.32
C ASP A 52 -24.67 -8.57 -1.83
N MET A 53 -23.47 -8.73 -1.30
CA MET A 53 -22.92 -10.01 -0.83
C MET A 53 -23.14 -10.27 0.65
N LYS A 54 -23.84 -9.37 1.36
CA LYS A 54 -24.12 -9.46 2.83
C LYS A 54 -22.84 -9.74 3.63
N VAL A 55 -21.77 -9.01 3.33
CA VAL A 55 -20.47 -9.17 4.01
C VAL A 55 -20.61 -8.74 5.47
N ASP A 56 -20.13 -9.57 6.40
CA ASP A 56 -20.07 -9.22 7.81
C ASP A 56 -18.97 -8.16 8.04
N LEU A 57 -19.38 -6.97 8.48
CA LEU A 57 -18.53 -5.83 8.76
C LEU A 57 -18.32 -5.59 10.26
N THR A 58 -18.74 -6.50 11.14
CA THR A 58 -18.69 -6.33 12.60
C THR A 58 -17.29 -5.92 13.09
N ASN A 59 -16.26 -6.52 12.54
CA ASN A 59 -14.87 -6.27 12.90
C ASN A 59 -14.11 -5.41 11.86
N ILE A 60 -14.81 -4.72 10.94
CA ILE A 60 -14.18 -3.95 9.87
C ILE A 60 -14.64 -2.49 9.94
N HIS A 61 -13.68 -1.59 10.09
CA HIS A 61 -13.90 -0.15 10.14
C HIS A 61 -13.16 0.51 8.99
N PHE A 62 -13.87 0.81 7.89
CA PHE A 62 -13.28 1.52 6.76
C PHE A 62 -13.14 3.01 7.07
N ILE A 63 -11.93 3.53 6.93
CA ILE A 63 -11.58 4.93 7.07
C ILE A 63 -11.24 5.45 5.68
N TYR A 64 -12.20 6.15 5.07
CA TYR A 64 -12.05 6.71 3.74
C TYR A 64 -11.28 8.02 3.79
N VAL A 65 -10.15 8.06 3.12
CA VAL A 65 -9.23 9.20 3.13
C VAL A 65 -9.18 9.83 1.73
N ASP A 66 -9.49 11.12 1.68
CA ASP A 66 -9.42 11.88 0.44
C ASP A 66 -8.00 12.19 0.03
N GLN A 67 -7.79 12.19 -1.28
CA GLN A 67 -6.64 12.81 -1.91
C GLN A 67 -6.95 14.29 -2.14
N SER A 68 -5.95 15.14 -2.02
CA SER A 68 -6.05 16.50 -2.55
C SER A 68 -6.28 16.44 -4.07
N ARG A 69 -7.51 16.72 -4.51
CA ARG A 69 -7.96 16.60 -5.92
C ARG A 69 -7.07 17.37 -6.89
N LEU A 70 -6.61 18.56 -6.49
CA LEU A 70 -5.86 19.48 -7.36
C LEU A 70 -4.50 18.92 -7.82
N PHE A 71 -3.89 18.01 -7.05
CA PHE A 71 -2.59 17.46 -7.39
C PHE A 71 -2.71 16.19 -8.25
N ALA A 72 -3.69 15.35 -7.93
CA ALA A 72 -3.92 14.10 -8.62
C ALA A 72 -4.28 14.31 -10.11
N GLU A 73 -5.17 15.24 -10.40
CA GLU A 73 -5.65 15.52 -11.77
C GLU A 73 -4.55 16.07 -12.69
N LYS A 74 -3.66 16.93 -12.17
CA LYS A 74 -2.58 17.51 -12.96
C LYS A 74 -1.51 16.48 -13.35
N ILE A 75 -1.17 15.58 -12.46
CA ILE A 75 -0.12 14.58 -12.68
C ILE A 75 -0.62 13.41 -13.52
N TYR A 76 -1.89 12.99 -13.36
CA TYR A 76 -2.50 11.95 -14.20
C TYR A 76 -2.50 12.28 -15.69
N LYS A 77 -2.59 13.57 -16.03
CA LYS A 77 -2.55 14.02 -17.43
C LYS A 77 -1.18 13.89 -18.10
N VAL A 78 -0.11 13.83 -17.32
CA VAL A 78 1.27 13.79 -17.85
C VAL A 78 1.76 12.36 -18.07
N ASN A 79 1.51 11.44 -17.15
CA ASN A 79 1.88 10.03 -17.27
C ASN A 79 1.11 9.21 -16.24
N HIS A 80 0.42 8.15 -16.69
CA HIS A 80 -0.38 7.30 -15.80
C HIS A 80 0.40 6.67 -14.65
N TYR A 81 1.60 6.20 -14.89
CA TYR A 81 2.42 5.56 -13.85
C TYR A 81 2.93 6.56 -12.80
N PHE A 82 3.52 7.67 -13.24
CA PHE A 82 3.99 8.72 -12.33
C PHE A 82 2.81 9.42 -11.63
N GLY A 83 1.68 9.55 -12.31
CA GLY A 83 0.44 10.07 -11.73
C GLY A 83 -0.07 9.19 -10.60
N PHE A 84 -0.06 7.89 -10.79
CA PHE A 84 -0.47 6.92 -9.78
C PHE A 84 0.45 6.95 -8.55
N LEU A 85 1.77 6.90 -8.74
CA LEU A 85 2.73 7.00 -7.64
C LEU A 85 2.66 8.35 -6.91
N GLY A 86 2.56 9.45 -7.65
CA GLY A 86 2.39 10.78 -7.05
C GLY A 86 1.12 10.87 -6.20
N SER A 87 0.02 10.33 -6.71
CA SER A 87 -1.26 10.19 -6.02
C SER A 87 -1.10 9.38 -4.71
N TYR A 88 -0.41 8.26 -4.77
CA TYR A 88 -0.10 7.44 -3.60
C TYR A 88 0.69 8.23 -2.54
N PHE A 89 1.77 8.92 -2.91
CA PHE A 89 2.59 9.66 -1.95
C PHE A 89 1.86 10.84 -1.30
N VAL A 90 0.97 11.51 -2.04
CA VAL A 90 0.11 12.56 -1.50
C VAL A 90 -0.91 11.95 -0.54
N TRP A 91 -1.58 10.87 -0.94
CA TRP A 91 -2.53 10.17 -0.09
C TRP A 91 -1.91 9.69 1.23
N GLN A 92 -0.69 9.18 1.21
CA GLN A 92 0.02 8.72 2.40
C GLN A 92 0.20 9.82 3.47
N LYS A 93 0.25 11.10 3.08
CA LYS A 93 0.26 12.21 4.04
C LYS A 93 -1.08 12.34 4.74
N SER A 94 -2.18 12.24 3.99
CA SER A 94 -3.55 12.31 4.52
C SER A 94 -3.87 11.07 5.37
N ALA A 95 -3.49 9.88 4.90
CA ALA A 95 -3.65 8.62 5.64
C ALA A 95 -2.89 8.64 6.99
N TYR A 96 -1.67 9.17 7.01
CA TYR A 96 -0.91 9.35 8.25
C TYR A 96 -1.60 10.29 9.24
N LYS A 97 -2.20 11.40 8.75
CA LYS A 97 -2.95 12.33 9.62
C LYS A 97 -4.20 11.66 10.18
N ALA A 98 -4.95 10.93 9.34
CA ALA A 98 -6.12 10.18 9.79
C ALA A 98 -5.74 9.09 10.81
N ALA A 99 -4.65 8.37 10.56
CA ALA A 99 -4.13 7.39 11.50
C ALA A 99 -3.76 7.99 12.85
N ARG A 100 -3.08 9.13 12.86
CA ARG A 100 -2.74 9.83 14.12
C ARG A 100 -3.99 10.19 14.92
N LYS A 101 -4.99 10.77 14.25
CA LYS A 101 -6.25 11.10 14.91
C LYS A 101 -6.96 9.86 15.48
N LEU A 102 -6.91 8.74 14.76
CA LEU A 102 -7.49 7.48 15.25
C LEU A 102 -6.80 7.00 16.54
N LEU A 103 -5.48 7.18 16.66
CA LEU A 103 -4.72 6.77 17.84
C LEU A 103 -5.04 7.60 19.09
N ASP A 104 -5.65 8.78 18.95
CA ASP A 104 -6.12 9.58 20.08
C ASP A 104 -7.35 8.92 20.75
N ASP A 105 -8.16 8.19 19.96
CA ASP A 105 -9.41 7.59 20.44
C ASP A 105 -9.30 6.07 20.65
N ILE A 106 -8.43 5.39 19.90
CA ILE A 106 -8.37 3.92 19.84
C ILE A 106 -6.93 3.42 19.99
N LYS A 107 -6.74 2.51 20.94
CA LYS A 107 -5.46 1.80 21.06
C LYS A 107 -5.29 0.84 19.89
N ILE A 108 -4.31 1.11 19.06
CA ILE A 108 -3.88 0.24 17.95
C ILE A 108 -2.70 -0.61 18.40
N ASP A 109 -2.79 -1.93 18.20
CA ASP A 109 -1.76 -2.89 18.61
C ASP A 109 -0.68 -3.05 17.55
N VAL A 110 -1.06 -2.96 16.24
CA VAL A 110 -0.14 -3.09 15.12
C VAL A 110 -0.61 -2.29 13.91
N CYS A 111 0.35 -1.70 13.19
CA CYS A 111 0.13 -1.05 11.91
C CYS A 111 0.67 -1.93 10.77
N HIS A 112 -0.10 -2.14 9.73
CA HIS A 112 0.30 -2.95 8.58
C HIS A 112 0.12 -2.18 7.28
N HIS A 113 1.19 -2.05 6.49
CA HIS A 113 1.12 -1.52 5.14
C HIS A 113 1.04 -2.68 4.14
N VAL A 114 -0.09 -2.80 3.43
CA VAL A 114 -0.40 -3.92 2.53
C VAL A 114 -0.36 -3.49 1.07
N SER A 115 -1.04 -2.43 0.69
CA SER A 115 -1.04 -1.95 -0.69
C SER A 115 -0.63 -0.47 -0.78
N ILE A 116 0.19 -0.13 -1.71
CA ILE A 116 0.67 -0.83 -2.92
C ILE A 116 1.79 -1.81 -2.54
N ALA A 117 1.79 -3.02 -3.15
CA ALA A 117 2.78 -4.07 -2.88
C ALA A 117 4.15 -3.81 -3.55
N ASP A 118 4.55 -2.57 -3.71
CA ASP A 118 5.85 -2.18 -4.24
C ASP A 118 6.81 -1.86 -3.08
N PHE A 119 7.97 -2.50 -3.06
CA PHE A 119 8.95 -2.30 -1.98
C PHE A 119 9.40 -0.85 -1.82
N ARG A 120 9.31 -0.04 -2.89
CA ARG A 120 9.62 1.40 -2.88
C ARG A 120 8.55 2.23 -2.16
N CYS A 121 7.37 1.65 -1.92
CA CYS A 121 6.17 2.31 -1.40
C CYS A 121 5.93 2.00 0.09
N VAL A 122 6.92 2.24 0.96
CA VAL A 122 6.83 1.93 2.40
C VAL A 122 5.77 2.74 3.18
N GLY A 123 5.15 3.71 2.55
CA GLY A 123 4.13 4.55 3.18
C GLY A 123 4.66 5.43 4.31
N LYS A 124 3.77 5.78 5.27
CA LYS A 124 4.11 6.66 6.39
C LYS A 124 3.72 6.12 7.76
N LEU A 125 3.02 4.97 7.87
CA LEU A 125 2.57 4.42 9.14
C LEU A 125 3.74 4.03 10.07
N TRP A 126 4.92 3.73 9.54
CA TRP A 126 6.14 3.49 10.32
C TRP A 126 6.55 4.64 11.23
N LYS A 127 5.98 5.85 11.02
CA LYS A 127 6.23 7.03 11.88
C LYS A 127 5.37 7.05 13.13
N LEU A 128 4.36 6.20 13.22
CA LEU A 128 3.55 6.03 14.41
C LEU A 128 4.36 5.25 15.45
N ASN A 129 4.05 5.47 16.72
CA ASN A 129 4.69 4.74 17.81
C ASN A 129 3.94 3.42 18.10
N VAL A 130 3.82 2.60 17.04
CA VAL A 130 3.11 1.31 17.05
C VAL A 130 3.96 0.32 16.25
N PRO A 131 4.05 -0.96 16.63
CA PRO A 131 4.71 -1.98 15.81
C PRO A 131 4.24 -1.92 14.36
N PHE A 132 5.19 -1.92 13.41
CA PHE A 132 4.91 -1.71 12.01
C PHE A 132 5.30 -2.94 11.18
N ILE A 133 4.35 -3.43 10.38
CA ILE A 133 4.56 -4.50 9.41
C ILE A 133 4.54 -3.91 8.01
N PHE A 134 5.52 -4.29 7.19
CA PHE A 134 5.63 -3.85 5.80
C PHE A 134 5.53 -5.06 4.86
N GLY A 135 4.50 -5.11 4.05
CA GLY A 135 4.32 -6.17 3.07
C GLY A 135 2.88 -6.69 2.92
N PRO A 136 2.65 -7.60 1.97
CA PRO A 136 3.64 -8.22 1.09
C PRO A 136 4.24 -7.22 0.10
N VAL A 137 5.55 -7.29 -0.13
CA VAL A 137 6.23 -6.40 -1.06
C VAL A 137 6.90 -7.17 -2.20
N SER A 138 6.91 -6.54 -3.37
CA SER A 138 7.51 -7.06 -4.60
C SER A 138 8.26 -5.93 -5.33
N GLY A 139 8.70 -6.17 -6.56
CA GLY A 139 9.26 -5.14 -7.44
C GLY A 139 10.77 -4.92 -7.33
N GLY A 140 11.44 -5.58 -6.37
CA GLY A 140 12.90 -5.53 -6.20
C GLY A 140 13.68 -6.55 -7.04
N GLN A 141 12.99 -7.42 -7.79
CA GLN A 141 13.64 -8.47 -8.58
C GLN A 141 14.41 -7.86 -9.75
N GLU A 142 15.58 -8.43 -10.04
CA GLU A 142 16.33 -8.16 -11.25
C GLU A 142 16.10 -9.27 -12.28
N THR A 143 16.14 -8.91 -13.55
CA THR A 143 16.06 -9.90 -14.63
C THR A 143 17.32 -10.77 -14.60
N PRO A 144 17.21 -12.10 -14.46
CA PRO A 144 18.35 -13.00 -14.52
C PRO A 144 19.14 -12.86 -15.82
N LYS A 145 20.48 -12.98 -15.77
CA LYS A 145 21.35 -12.80 -16.93
C LYS A 145 20.99 -13.75 -18.09
N CYS A 146 20.50 -14.95 -17.81
CA CYS A 146 20.05 -15.90 -18.84
C CYS A 146 18.87 -15.40 -19.67
N PHE A 147 18.11 -14.41 -19.18
CA PHE A 147 17.00 -13.77 -19.91
C PHE A 147 17.39 -12.45 -20.57
N SER A 148 18.68 -12.10 -20.63
CA SER A 148 19.15 -10.84 -21.23
C SER A 148 18.66 -10.63 -22.66
N ASP A 149 18.54 -11.70 -23.45
CA ASP A 149 18.09 -11.64 -24.84
C ASP A 149 16.62 -11.21 -24.98
N TYR A 150 15.76 -11.56 -24.01
CA TYR A 150 14.36 -11.16 -23.99
C TYR A 150 14.18 -9.69 -23.65
N VAL A 151 15.10 -9.08 -22.90
CA VAL A 151 15.00 -7.68 -22.49
C VAL A 151 15.82 -6.71 -23.35
N LYS A 152 16.51 -7.18 -24.39
CA LYS A 152 17.33 -6.34 -25.30
C LYS A 152 16.58 -5.12 -25.82
N GLN A 153 15.30 -5.27 -26.20
CA GLN A 153 14.47 -4.17 -26.70
C GLN A 153 14.05 -3.20 -25.60
N HIS A 154 14.06 -3.62 -24.34
CA HIS A 154 13.58 -2.87 -23.17
C HIS A 154 14.68 -2.56 -22.15
N TRP A 155 15.97 -2.71 -22.56
CA TRP A 155 17.11 -2.54 -21.64
C TRP A 155 17.14 -1.18 -20.94
N LYS A 156 16.66 -0.11 -21.60
CA LYS A 156 16.57 1.23 -21.00
C LYS A 156 15.59 1.27 -19.83
N SER A 157 14.46 0.58 -19.97
CA SER A 157 13.45 0.47 -18.90
C SER A 157 13.97 -0.36 -17.73
N GLU A 158 14.71 -1.45 -18.01
CA GLU A 158 15.34 -2.28 -16.98
C GLU A 158 16.44 -1.52 -16.24
N TRP A 159 17.28 -0.80 -16.98
CA TRP A 159 18.30 0.05 -16.37
C TRP A 159 17.68 1.15 -15.50
N PHE A 160 16.65 1.84 -16.00
CA PHE A 160 15.92 2.85 -15.24
C PHE A 160 15.30 2.26 -13.96
N ARG A 161 14.68 1.10 -14.07
CA ARG A 161 14.10 0.38 -12.92
C ARG A 161 15.17 0.07 -11.88
N LYS A 162 16.33 -0.44 -12.31
CA LYS A 162 17.48 -0.72 -11.44
C LYS A 162 17.97 0.54 -10.71
N CYS A 163 18.19 1.63 -11.45
CA CYS A 163 18.59 2.91 -10.85
C CYS A 163 17.58 3.40 -9.81
N MET A 164 16.28 3.31 -10.11
CA MET A 164 15.23 3.71 -9.17
C MET A 164 15.22 2.84 -7.92
N ASN A 165 15.48 1.56 -8.05
CA ASN A 165 15.61 0.65 -6.92
C ASN A 165 16.80 1.04 -6.02
N GLU A 166 17.96 1.28 -6.62
CA GLU A 166 19.16 1.71 -5.89
C GLU A 166 18.95 3.05 -5.18
N ILE A 167 18.43 4.05 -5.89
CA ILE A 167 18.09 5.36 -5.30
C ILE A 167 17.16 5.19 -4.11
N THR A 168 16.10 4.39 -4.23
CA THR A 168 15.15 4.16 -3.14
C THR A 168 15.83 3.58 -1.91
N THR A 169 16.70 2.59 -2.08
CA THR A 169 17.43 1.96 -0.96
C THR A 169 18.43 2.89 -0.29
N MET A 170 18.89 3.93 -0.99
CA MET A 170 19.78 4.96 -0.45
C MET A 170 19.04 6.05 0.35
N LEU A 171 17.72 6.21 0.16
CA LEU A 171 16.96 7.25 0.85
C LEU A 171 16.96 7.04 2.37
N PRO A 172 17.38 8.05 3.17
CA PRO A 172 17.40 7.93 4.63
C PRO A 172 16.04 7.62 5.26
N SER A 173 14.96 8.17 4.68
CA SER A 173 13.60 7.91 5.14
C SER A 173 13.18 6.45 4.92
N TYR A 174 13.57 5.86 3.80
CA TYR A 174 13.31 4.47 3.48
C TYR A 174 14.07 3.54 4.45
N ARG A 175 15.37 3.77 4.63
CA ARG A 175 16.19 3.00 5.59
C ARG A 175 15.66 3.09 7.02
N LYS A 176 15.19 4.27 7.45
CA LYS A 176 14.55 4.45 8.77
C LYS A 176 13.27 3.63 8.88
N ALA A 177 12.45 3.59 7.82
CA ALA A 177 11.23 2.82 7.80
C ALA A 177 11.50 1.31 7.93
N LEU A 178 12.47 0.78 7.16
CA LEU A 178 12.86 -0.62 7.25
C LEU A 178 13.41 -1.00 8.64
N LYS A 179 14.24 -0.13 9.24
CA LYS A 179 14.76 -0.36 10.60
C LYS A 179 13.67 -0.35 11.68
N LYS A 180 12.57 0.38 11.45
CA LYS A 180 11.42 0.42 12.37
C LYS A 180 10.40 -0.69 12.12
N ALA A 181 10.48 -1.36 10.99
CA ALA A 181 9.59 -2.46 10.70
C ALA A 181 9.88 -3.64 11.63
N ALA A 182 8.85 -4.10 12.35
CA ALA A 182 8.92 -5.30 13.17
C ALA A 182 8.95 -6.56 12.31
N LEU A 183 8.34 -6.49 11.11
CA LEU A 183 8.32 -7.54 10.12
C LEU A 183 8.28 -6.96 8.70
N ILE A 184 8.99 -7.60 7.78
CA ILE A 184 8.93 -7.30 6.35
C ILE A 184 8.57 -8.60 5.63
N GLY A 185 7.41 -8.61 4.96
CA GLY A 185 6.94 -9.75 4.17
C GLY A 185 7.26 -9.59 2.70
N GLY A 186 8.06 -10.48 2.12
CA GLY A 186 8.28 -10.55 0.68
C GLY A 186 7.20 -11.37 -0.02
N ALA A 187 6.78 -10.95 -1.22
CA ALA A 187 5.84 -11.70 -2.05
C ALA A 187 6.50 -12.88 -2.78
N THR A 188 7.84 -12.87 -2.88
CA THR A 188 8.64 -13.93 -3.49
C THR A 188 9.77 -14.35 -2.56
N MET A 189 9.92 -15.67 -2.38
CA MET A 189 11.16 -16.23 -1.81
C MET A 189 12.22 -16.23 -2.93
N ARG A 190 13.47 -15.87 -2.61
CA ARG A 190 14.61 -16.31 -3.42
C ARG A 190 14.75 -17.82 -3.20
N LEU A 191 14.56 -18.57 -4.28
CA LEU A 191 15.04 -19.95 -4.32
C LEU A 191 16.55 -19.93 -4.37
#